data_dd1fbc03f32d62a536e7644f83c5e64a
#
_entry.id   dd1fbc03f32d62a536e7644f83c5e64a
#
_cell.length_a   1.000
_cell.length_b   1.000
_cell.length_c   1.000
_cell.angle_alpha   90.00
_cell.angle_beta   90.00
_cell.angle_gamma   90.00
#
_symmetry.space_group_name_H-M   'P 1'
#
loop_
_entity.id
_entity.type
_entity.pdbx_description
1 polymer ?
#
loop_
_entity_poly.entity_id
_entity_poly.type
_entity_poly.pdbx_seq_one_letter_code
_entity_poly.pdbx_strand_id
1 'polypeptide(L)'
;MRRFLTPAASAAAIAALALAQGGAASLSSLGNFFFGPKLVRAEVVTSEGGVIHDYRVDRGKIRALTPSSLTLFEKDGTTVTVPVASTATVTLGGRTVPLTRLRRGFVATTVRDGAASASTVVATRS
;
A
#
# COMPACT_ATOMS: atom_id res chain seq x y z
N MET A 1 17.75 -19.50 1.78
CA MET A 1 17.44 -19.10 1.69
C MET A 1 17.05 -18.13 1.92
N ARG A 2 16.92 -17.66 2.18
CA ARG A 2 16.55 -16.77 2.48
C ARG A 2 16.22 -16.01 1.73
N ARG A 3 16.17 -15.85 0.94
CA ARG A 3 16.05 -15.14 0.21
C ARG A 3 15.02 -15.00 -0.17
N PHE A 4 14.38 -15.54 -0.18
CA PHE A 4 13.36 -15.42 -0.49
C PHE A 4 12.75 -14.39 0.01
N LEU A 5 13.32 -13.52 0.28
CA LEU A 5 12.87 -12.38 0.44
C LEU A 5 12.10 -11.95 -0.63
N THR A 6 10.94 -12.06 -0.63
CA THR A 6 10.04 -11.78 -1.69
C THR A 6 9.72 -10.32 -1.76
N PRO A 7 9.20 -9.81 -2.88
CA PRO A 7 8.72 -8.45 -2.96
C PRO A 7 7.65 -8.13 -1.92
N ALA A 8 6.82 -9.10 -1.58
CA ALA A 8 5.82 -8.89 -0.55
C ALA A 8 6.45 -8.60 0.79
N ALA A 9 7.53 -9.29 1.13
CA ALA A 9 8.25 -9.03 2.35
C ALA A 9 8.86 -7.64 2.35
N SER A 10 9.37 -7.20 1.20
CA SER A 10 9.96 -5.86 1.09
C SER A 10 8.92 -4.76 1.22
N ALA A 11 7.75 -4.93 0.60
CA ALA A 11 6.69 -3.96 0.72
C ALA A 11 6.15 -3.92 2.16
N ALA A 12 6.06 -5.06 2.80
CA ALA A 12 5.68 -5.11 4.20
C ALA A 12 6.72 -4.38 5.06
N ALA A 13 7.97 -4.37 4.63
CA ALA A 13 9.01 -3.64 5.37
C ALA A 13 8.78 -2.14 5.37
N ILE A 14 8.24 -1.55 4.29
CA ILE A 14 7.93 -0.13 4.30
C ILE A 14 6.85 0.16 5.34
N ALA A 15 5.77 -0.60 5.33
CA ALA A 15 4.70 -0.39 6.29
C ALA A 15 5.20 -0.66 7.71
N ALA A 16 5.96 -1.73 7.90
CA ALA A 16 6.49 -2.06 9.20
C ALA A 16 7.47 -1.00 9.71
N LEU A 17 8.30 -0.46 8.83
CA LEU A 17 9.21 0.59 9.21
C LEU A 17 8.45 1.81 9.69
N ALA A 18 7.42 2.22 8.98
CA ALA A 18 6.63 3.37 9.34
C ALA A 18 5.91 3.18 10.68
N LEU A 19 5.50 1.94 10.99
CA LEU A 19 4.74 1.65 12.19
C LEU A 19 5.62 1.16 13.34
N ALA A 20 6.58 0.28 13.05
CA ALA A 20 7.41 -0.33 14.08
C ALA A 20 8.45 0.63 14.64
N GLN A 21 8.86 1.59 13.86
CA GLN A 21 9.80 2.60 14.30
C GLN A 21 9.09 3.78 14.95
N GLY A 22 7.94 3.52 15.49
CA GLY A 22 7.08 4.57 16.04
C GLY A 22 7.68 5.34 17.20
N GLY A 23 8.75 4.82 17.82
CA GLY A 23 9.44 5.57 18.83
C GLY A 23 10.12 6.81 18.29
N ALA A 24 10.45 6.85 17.02
CA ALA A 24 11.04 8.00 16.38
C ALA A 24 9.93 8.89 15.84
N ALA A 25 9.83 10.10 16.34
CA ALA A 25 8.74 11.01 15.94
C ALA A 25 8.70 11.23 14.43
N SER A 26 9.90 11.32 13.79
CA SER A 26 9.95 11.52 12.35
C SER A 26 9.37 10.33 11.58
N LEU A 27 9.61 9.11 12.04
CA LEU A 27 9.07 7.93 11.38
C LEU A 27 7.57 7.77 11.62
N SER A 28 7.09 8.16 12.80
CA SER A 28 5.66 8.21 13.05
C SER A 28 4.98 9.21 12.12
N SER A 29 5.60 10.37 11.93
CA SER A 29 5.07 11.37 11.01
C SER A 29 5.07 10.86 9.57
N LEU A 30 6.11 10.14 9.15
CA LEU A 30 6.16 9.55 7.83
C LEU A 30 5.06 8.50 7.65
N GLY A 31 4.83 7.68 8.67
CA GLY A 31 3.76 6.71 8.62
C GLY A 31 2.40 7.37 8.44
N ASN A 32 2.15 8.42 9.20
CA ASN A 32 0.92 9.19 9.05
C ASN A 32 0.82 9.82 7.68
N PHE A 33 1.94 10.27 7.14
CA PHE A 33 1.96 10.88 5.83
C PHE A 33 1.63 9.85 4.74
N PHE A 34 2.30 8.70 4.76
CA PHE A 34 2.10 7.67 3.74
C PHE A 34 0.74 6.99 3.82
N PHE A 35 0.14 6.92 5.00
CA PHE A 35 -1.13 6.23 5.16
C PHE A 35 -2.24 7.15 5.68
N GLY A 36 -1.96 8.44 5.74
CA GLY A 36 -2.91 9.42 6.23
C GLY A 36 -3.73 10.06 5.13
N PRO A 37 -4.67 10.93 5.53
CA PRO A 37 -5.63 11.50 4.59
C PRO A 37 -5.06 12.51 3.60
N LYS A 38 -3.84 12.95 3.80
CA LYS A 38 -3.22 13.95 2.92
C LYS A 38 -2.44 13.33 1.76
N LEU A 39 -2.21 12.04 1.79
CA LEU A 39 -1.48 11.39 0.71
C LEU A 39 -2.34 11.32 -0.54
N VAL A 40 -1.74 11.63 -1.68
CA VAL A 40 -2.30 11.33 -2.98
C VAL A 40 -1.53 10.17 -3.58
N ARG A 41 -0.21 10.31 -3.66
CA ARG A 41 0.66 9.34 -4.29
C ARG A 41 2.08 9.57 -3.78
N ALA A 42 2.90 8.52 -3.74
CA ALA A 42 4.30 8.64 -3.37
C ALA A 42 5.11 7.59 -4.09
N GLU A 43 6.38 7.88 -4.28
CA GLU A 43 7.33 6.91 -4.80
C GLU A 43 8.55 6.93 -3.89
N VAL A 44 9.00 5.75 -3.47
CA VAL A 44 10.14 5.61 -2.58
C VAL A 44 11.08 4.58 -3.18
N VAL A 45 12.28 5.01 -3.53
CA VAL A 45 13.29 4.12 -4.09
C VAL A 45 14.26 3.75 -2.98
N THR A 46 14.46 2.46 -2.78
CA THR A 46 15.35 1.95 -1.74
C THR A 46 16.36 0.98 -2.34
N SER A 47 17.47 0.80 -1.64
CA SER A 47 18.43 -0.24 -1.95
C SER A 47 18.50 -1.17 -0.75
N GLU A 48 18.08 -2.42 -0.96
CA GLU A 48 18.03 -3.41 0.11
C GLU A 48 18.78 -4.65 -0.36
N GLY A 49 19.89 -4.96 0.29
CA GLY A 49 20.69 -6.13 -0.09
C GLY A 49 21.18 -6.09 -1.52
N GLY A 50 21.48 -4.90 -2.04
CA GLY A 50 21.92 -4.74 -3.42
C GLY A 50 20.81 -4.72 -4.45
N VAL A 51 19.56 -4.82 -4.02
CA VAL A 51 18.39 -4.79 -4.90
C VAL A 51 17.72 -3.44 -4.79
N ILE A 52 17.45 -2.83 -5.93
CA ILE A 52 16.74 -1.55 -5.97
C ILE A 52 15.26 -1.84 -6.04
N HIS A 53 14.52 -1.26 -5.11
CA HIS A 53 13.07 -1.30 -5.10
C HIS A 53 12.51 0.08 -5.41
N ASP A 54 11.42 0.12 -6.14
CA ASP A 54 10.76 1.36 -6.50
C ASP A 54 9.32 1.26 -6.00
N TYR A 55 9.13 1.54 -4.72
CA TYR A 55 7.82 1.39 -4.11
C TYR A 55 6.92 2.53 -4.53
N ARG A 56 5.77 2.18 -5.05
CA ARG A 56 4.74 3.13 -5.48
C ARG A 56 3.55 3.01 -4.56
N VAL A 57 3.20 4.13 -3.97
CA VAL A 57 2.09 4.23 -3.03
C VAL A 57 1.02 5.11 -3.66
N ASP A 58 -0.18 4.56 -3.79
CA ASP A 58 -1.32 5.29 -4.34
C ASP A 58 -2.45 5.26 -3.31
N ARG A 59 -3.13 6.38 -3.17
CA ARG A 59 -4.26 6.46 -2.25
C ARG A 59 -5.43 7.14 -2.95
N GLY A 60 -6.58 6.52 -2.87
CA GLY A 60 -7.78 7.08 -3.47
C GLY A 60 -9.04 6.39 -3.02
N LYS A 61 -10.15 6.92 -3.47
CA LYS A 61 -11.45 6.32 -3.22
C LYS A 61 -11.62 5.14 -4.19
N ILE A 62 -12.05 4.01 -3.68
CA ILE A 62 -12.31 2.84 -4.52
C ILE A 62 -13.50 3.12 -5.41
N ARG A 63 -13.27 3.05 -6.71
CA ARG A 63 -14.29 3.29 -7.71
C ARG A 63 -14.80 2.00 -8.33
N ALA A 64 -13.93 1.01 -8.42
CA ALA A 64 -14.26 -0.30 -8.96
C ALA A 64 -13.36 -1.34 -8.33
N LEU A 65 -13.84 -2.59 -8.27
CA LEU A 65 -13.08 -3.70 -7.74
C LEU A 65 -13.29 -4.91 -8.62
N THR A 66 -12.25 -5.72 -8.72
CA THR A 66 -12.35 -7.09 -9.21
C THR A 66 -11.71 -7.99 -8.13
N PRO A 67 -11.76 -9.32 -8.27
CA PRO A 67 -11.09 -10.19 -7.30
C PRO A 67 -9.58 -9.97 -7.21
N SER A 68 -8.98 -9.30 -8.19
CA SER A 68 -7.52 -9.13 -8.23
C SER A 68 -7.08 -7.71 -8.55
N SER A 69 -7.94 -6.72 -8.47
CA SER A 69 -7.55 -5.34 -8.72
C SER A 69 -8.48 -4.34 -8.05
N LEU A 70 -7.94 -3.13 -7.86
CA LEU A 70 -8.70 -1.98 -7.38
C LEU A 70 -8.53 -0.85 -8.35
N THR A 71 -9.60 -0.14 -8.65
CA THR A 71 -9.53 1.13 -9.37
C THR A 71 -9.74 2.25 -8.36
N LEU A 72 -8.76 3.12 -8.25
CA LEU A 72 -8.75 4.21 -7.28
C LEU A 72 -8.94 5.54 -7.99
N PHE A 73 -9.73 6.40 -7.39
CA PHE A 73 -9.85 7.78 -7.83
C PHE A 73 -9.12 8.65 -6.80
N GLU A 74 -8.01 9.22 -7.23
CA GLU A 74 -7.11 9.98 -6.35
C GLU A 74 -7.57 11.42 -6.23
N LYS A 75 -7.09 12.11 -5.19
CA LYS A 75 -7.54 13.46 -4.90
C LYS A 75 -7.22 14.49 -5.97
N ASP A 76 -6.22 14.22 -6.79
CA ASP A 76 -5.86 15.11 -7.90
C ASP A 76 -6.65 14.82 -9.18
N GLY A 77 -7.63 13.93 -9.12
CA GLY A 77 -8.45 13.57 -10.27
C GLY A 77 -7.90 12.42 -11.10
N THR A 78 -6.76 11.86 -10.73
CA THR A 78 -6.19 10.73 -11.44
C THR A 78 -6.92 9.45 -11.08
N THR A 79 -7.21 8.63 -12.10
CA THR A 79 -7.75 7.29 -11.90
C THR A 79 -6.65 6.28 -12.20
N VAL A 80 -6.42 5.35 -11.27
CA VAL A 80 -5.41 4.32 -11.43
C VAL A 80 -6.01 2.97 -11.10
N THR A 81 -5.70 1.97 -11.94
CA THR A 81 -6.08 0.58 -11.65
C THR A 81 -4.85 -0.15 -11.14
N VAL A 82 -4.94 -0.65 -9.93
CA VAL A 82 -3.84 -1.29 -9.24
C VAL A 82 -4.13 -2.79 -9.16
N PRO A 83 -3.31 -3.63 -9.80
CA PRO A 83 -3.43 -5.06 -9.59
C PRO A 83 -3.02 -5.41 -8.17
N VAL A 84 -3.69 -6.38 -7.56
CA VAL A 84 -3.44 -6.80 -6.19
C VAL A 84 -3.04 -8.26 -6.20
N ALA A 85 -1.91 -8.55 -5.57
CA ALA A 85 -1.42 -9.92 -5.50
C ALA A 85 -2.37 -10.78 -4.66
N SER A 86 -2.50 -12.05 -5.02
CA SER A 86 -3.33 -12.98 -4.26
C SER A 86 -2.80 -13.16 -2.83
N THR A 87 -1.51 -12.93 -2.64
CA THR A 87 -0.86 -13.04 -1.33
C THR A 87 -0.81 -11.71 -0.59
N ALA A 88 -1.44 -10.67 -1.13
CA ALA A 88 -1.37 -9.33 -0.54
C ALA A 88 -1.97 -9.31 0.87
N THR A 89 -1.37 -8.49 1.71
CA THR A 89 -1.94 -8.17 3.01
C THR A 89 -2.96 -7.05 2.80
N VAL A 90 -4.20 -7.33 3.12
CA VAL A 90 -5.29 -6.35 2.99
C VAL A 90 -5.87 -6.10 4.36
N THR A 91 -5.95 -4.85 4.76
CA THR A 91 -6.57 -4.49 6.04
C THR A 91 -7.72 -3.51 5.80
N LEU A 92 -8.71 -3.58 6.65
CA LEU A 92 -9.85 -2.65 6.66
C LEU A 92 -10.08 -2.24 8.11
N GLY A 93 -9.86 -0.96 8.39
CA GLY A 93 -9.98 -0.46 9.75
C GLY A 93 -9.04 -1.15 10.72
N GLY A 94 -7.86 -1.52 10.26
CA GLY A 94 -6.85 -2.18 11.08
C GLY A 94 -6.99 -3.69 11.19
N ARG A 95 -8.01 -4.28 10.56
CA ARG A 95 -8.21 -5.74 10.60
C ARG A 95 -7.84 -6.36 9.27
N THR A 96 -7.16 -7.50 9.29
CA THR A 96 -6.88 -8.25 8.06
C THR A 96 -8.16 -8.84 7.52
N VAL A 97 -8.42 -8.57 6.25
CA VAL A 97 -9.61 -9.04 5.55
C VAL A 97 -9.24 -9.50 4.15
N PRO A 98 -10.06 -10.33 3.51
CA PRO A 98 -9.87 -10.60 2.10
C PRO A 98 -10.22 -9.36 1.27
N LEU A 99 -9.63 -9.27 0.08
CA LEU A 99 -9.87 -8.13 -0.81
C LEU A 99 -11.36 -7.94 -1.11
N THR A 100 -12.10 -9.03 -1.16
CA THR A 100 -13.54 -9.01 -1.45
C THR A 100 -14.37 -8.31 -0.38
N ARG A 101 -13.79 -8.01 0.77
CA ARG A 101 -14.50 -7.24 1.80
C ARG A 101 -14.52 -5.76 1.51
N LEU A 102 -13.68 -5.29 0.62
CA LEU A 102 -13.64 -3.87 0.29
C LEU A 102 -14.84 -3.50 -0.57
N ARG A 103 -15.22 -2.24 -0.54
CA ARG A 103 -16.40 -1.73 -1.23
C ARG A 103 -16.08 -0.44 -1.93
N ARG A 104 -16.83 -0.14 -2.96
CA ARG A 104 -16.78 1.18 -3.59
C ARG A 104 -17.05 2.25 -2.55
N GLY A 105 -16.33 3.34 -2.65
CA GLY A 105 -16.46 4.44 -1.72
C GLY A 105 -15.51 4.38 -0.54
N PHE A 106 -14.97 3.20 -0.21
CA PHE A 106 -13.91 3.12 0.79
C PHE A 106 -12.66 3.80 0.25
N VAL A 107 -11.79 4.23 1.13
CA VAL A 107 -10.51 4.81 0.75
C VAL A 107 -9.43 3.75 0.97
N ALA A 108 -8.61 3.54 -0.03
CA ALA A 108 -7.53 2.55 0.05
C ALA A 108 -6.20 3.17 -0.31
N THR A 109 -5.16 2.71 0.38
CA THR A 109 -3.77 3.00 0.06
C THR A 109 -3.14 1.68 -0.35
N THR A 110 -2.51 1.67 -1.53
CA THR A 110 -1.87 0.48 -2.08
C THR A 110 -0.37 0.71 -2.16
N VAL A 111 0.40 -0.36 -1.92
CA VAL A 111 1.86 -0.32 -2.05
C VAL A 111 2.26 -1.42 -3.03
N ARG A 112 2.99 -1.04 -4.06
CA ARG A 112 3.49 -1.96 -5.07
C ARG A 112 4.96 -1.65 -5.37
N ASP A 113 5.70 -2.63 -5.86
CA ASP A 113 7.10 -2.46 -6.25
C ASP A 113 7.11 -2.32 -7.77
N GLY A 114 7.39 -1.12 -8.26
CA GLY A 114 7.33 -0.83 -9.68
C GLY A 114 5.95 -1.15 -10.24
N ALA A 115 5.91 -1.93 -11.32
CA ALA A 115 4.67 -2.33 -11.96
C ALA A 115 4.12 -3.66 -11.42
N ALA A 116 4.75 -4.25 -10.42
CA ALA A 116 4.27 -5.50 -9.84
C ALA A 116 2.91 -5.29 -9.17
N SER A 117 2.20 -6.39 -8.92
CA SER A 117 0.94 -6.33 -8.18
C SER A 117 1.17 -5.85 -6.76
N ALA A 118 0.22 -5.11 -6.23
CA ALA A 118 0.31 -4.58 -4.88
C ALA A 118 0.40 -5.72 -3.87
N SER A 119 1.33 -5.58 -2.94
CA SER A 119 1.51 -6.53 -1.85
C SER A 119 0.84 -6.08 -0.57
N THR A 120 0.42 -4.82 -0.51
CA THR A 120 -0.22 -4.25 0.68
C THR A 120 -1.34 -3.34 0.26
N VAL A 121 -2.48 -3.48 0.91
CA VAL A 121 -3.64 -2.61 0.74
C VAL A 121 -4.15 -2.26 2.13
N VAL A 122 -4.19 -0.97 2.44
CA VAL A 122 -4.71 -0.48 3.70
C VAL A 122 -5.95 0.34 3.41
N ALA A 123 -7.09 -0.12 3.86
CA ALA A 123 -8.36 0.52 3.54
C ALA A 123 -9.07 1.01 4.80
N THR A 124 -9.86 2.04 4.61
CA THR A 124 -10.75 2.56 5.64
C THR A 124 -12.13 2.81 5.04
N ARG A 125 -13.14 2.67 5.84
CA ARG A 125 -14.47 3.14 5.44
C ARG A 125 -14.41 4.66 5.45
N SER A 126 -14.85 5.24 4.40
CA SER A 126 -14.72 6.70 4.24
C SER A 126 -15.60 7.48 5.21
#